data_47332fa160152071d9bab1201443b7b8
#
_entry.id   47332fa160152071d9bab1201443b7b8
#
_cell.length_a   1.000
_cell.length_b   1.000
_cell.length_c   1.000
_cell.angle_alpha   90.00
_cell.angle_beta   90.00
_cell.angle_gamma   90.00
#
_symmetry.space_group_name_H-M   'P 1'
#
loop_
_entity.id
_entity.type
_entity.pdbx_description
1 polymer ?
#
loop_
_entity_poly.entity_id
_entity_poly.type
_entity_poly.pdbx_seq_one_letter_code
_entity_poly.pdbx_strand_id
1 'polypeptide(L)'
;MNKKITFTYVLALFLFGQGLIKAEEKEVPRDSMYESSYTSIAQKDCQTLESDNLGSIEECESFAGMKVIVIEGDTKQGIILTRDNKRYELDFDSLVSQGFISLNLELEWRYKRQEFDNPTAMILRLEVNEDEDDVEKITPYSLVSKITEKEICVVGKVQTEEEEDEVVRKMAEKAPSMPCLSSIN
;
A
#
# COMPACT_ATOMS: atom_id res chain seq x y z
N MET A 1 -34.11 -35.60 70.76
CA MET A 1 -32.70 -35.30 70.54
C MET A 1 -32.50 -35.04 69.06
N ASN A 2 -32.54 -33.80 68.63
CA ASN A 2 -32.41 -33.40 67.20
C ASN A 2 -31.01 -32.86 66.99
N LYS A 3 -30.21 -33.61 66.20
CA LYS A 3 -28.90 -33.09 65.72
C LYS A 3 -29.11 -32.29 64.43
N LYS A 4 -28.84 -30.99 64.51
CA LYS A 4 -28.76 -30.12 63.34
C LYS A 4 -27.39 -30.32 62.70
N ILE A 5 -27.39 -30.70 61.40
CA ILE A 5 -26.19 -30.79 60.56
C ILE A 5 -26.09 -29.44 59.81
N THR A 6 -25.04 -28.69 60.12
CA THR A 6 -24.73 -27.40 59.46
C THR A 6 -23.86 -27.72 58.25
N PHE A 7 -24.39 -27.46 57.05
CA PHE A 7 -23.64 -27.58 55.80
C PHE A 7 -22.93 -26.26 55.46
N THR A 8 -21.60 -26.25 55.59
CA THR A 8 -20.78 -25.10 55.24
C THR A 8 -20.45 -25.15 53.76
N TYR A 9 -21.06 -24.25 52.96
CA TYR A 9 -20.70 -24.06 51.57
C TYR A 9 -19.40 -23.28 51.46
N VAL A 10 -18.34 -23.92 51.00
CA VAL A 10 -17.09 -23.23 50.59
C VAL A 10 -17.28 -22.75 49.14
N LEU A 11 -17.47 -21.44 48.98
CA LEU A 11 -17.56 -20.79 47.68
C LEU A 11 -16.14 -20.53 47.17
N ALA A 12 -15.67 -21.39 46.25
CA ALA A 12 -14.39 -21.18 45.55
C ALA A 12 -14.59 -20.11 44.46
N LEU A 13 -14.08 -18.91 44.73
CA LEU A 13 -13.99 -17.84 43.70
C LEU A 13 -12.85 -18.16 42.73
N PHE A 14 -13.20 -18.67 41.56
CA PHE A 14 -12.30 -18.72 40.41
C PHE A 14 -12.17 -17.29 39.82
N LEU A 15 -11.09 -16.61 40.15
CA LEU A 15 -10.67 -15.41 39.45
C LEU A 15 -10.08 -15.80 38.11
N PHE A 16 -10.91 -15.79 37.07
CA PHE A 16 -10.43 -15.79 35.68
C PHE A 16 -9.77 -14.45 35.39
N GLY A 17 -8.44 -14.43 35.45
CA GLY A 17 -7.64 -13.34 34.93
C GLY A 17 -7.82 -13.26 33.42
N GLN A 18 -8.72 -12.39 32.95
CA GLN A 18 -8.78 -12.00 31.54
C GLN A 18 -7.56 -11.12 31.27
N GLY A 19 -6.49 -11.72 30.76
CA GLY A 19 -5.40 -11.00 30.14
C GLY A 19 -5.95 -10.28 28.90
N LEU A 20 -6.26 -9.00 29.06
CA LEU A 20 -6.48 -8.10 27.92
C LEU A 20 -5.15 -8.03 27.15
N ILE A 21 -5.08 -8.77 26.04
CA ILE A 21 -4.06 -8.54 25.01
C ILE A 21 -4.40 -7.17 24.44
N LYS A 22 -3.73 -6.14 24.94
CA LYS A 22 -3.74 -4.82 24.35
C LYS A 22 -2.98 -4.95 23.04
N ALA A 23 -3.68 -4.99 21.92
CA ALA A 23 -3.07 -4.72 20.64
C ALA A 23 -2.45 -3.33 20.75
N GLU A 24 -1.15 -3.24 20.63
CA GLU A 24 -0.40 -2.00 20.62
C GLU A 24 -0.69 -1.35 19.27
N GLU A 25 -1.73 -0.51 19.24
CA GLU A 25 -2.03 0.35 18.11
C GLU A 25 -0.86 1.32 18.00
N LYS A 26 -0.01 1.13 16.99
CA LYS A 26 1.19 1.93 16.72
C LYS A 26 0.69 3.37 16.48
N GLU A 27 0.77 4.21 17.52
CA GLU A 27 0.36 5.62 17.41
C GLU A 27 1.20 6.29 16.33
N VAL A 28 0.56 6.63 15.21
CA VAL A 28 1.13 7.54 14.21
C VAL A 28 1.41 8.87 14.94
N PRO A 29 2.62 9.43 14.87
CA PRO A 29 2.93 10.69 15.52
C PRO A 29 1.92 11.75 15.11
N ARG A 30 1.20 12.33 16.08
CA ARG A 30 0.14 13.35 15.86
C ARG A 30 0.64 14.65 15.25
N ASP A 31 1.92 14.74 14.93
CA ASP A 31 2.59 15.95 14.44
C ASP A 31 2.93 15.92 12.94
N SER A 32 2.48 14.90 12.21
CA SER A 32 2.63 14.89 10.76
C SER A 32 1.66 15.89 10.11
N MET A 33 2.19 16.81 9.32
CA MET A 33 1.38 17.69 8.46
C MET A 33 0.74 16.93 7.29
N TYR A 34 1.04 15.64 7.13
CA TYR A 34 0.56 14.80 6.05
C TYR A 34 -0.30 13.66 6.60
N GLU A 35 -1.29 13.30 5.81
CA GLU A 35 -2.20 12.19 6.06
C GLU A 35 -2.17 11.21 4.90
N SER A 36 -2.68 9.99 5.14
CA SER A 36 -2.83 8.96 4.11
C SER A 36 -4.29 8.60 3.89
N SER A 37 -4.64 8.32 2.64
CA SER A 37 -5.82 7.56 2.24
C SER A 37 -5.39 6.38 1.39
N TYR A 38 -6.23 5.36 1.35
CA TYR A 38 -5.95 4.13 0.65
C TYR A 38 -7.06 3.83 -0.35
N THR A 39 -6.70 3.35 -1.53
CA THR A 39 -7.63 2.82 -2.52
C THR A 39 -7.22 1.43 -2.94
N SER A 40 -8.21 0.56 -3.14
CA SER A 40 -7.97 -0.81 -3.60
C SER A 40 -7.66 -0.82 -5.10
N ILE A 41 -6.69 -1.66 -5.48
CA ILE A 41 -6.42 -2.06 -6.85
C ILE A 41 -6.60 -3.58 -7.05
N ALA A 42 -7.25 -4.23 -6.08
CA ALA A 42 -7.60 -5.63 -6.24
C ALA A 42 -8.62 -5.81 -7.37
N GLN A 43 -8.42 -6.80 -8.23
CA GLN A 43 -9.27 -7.06 -9.40
C GLN A 43 -10.76 -7.06 -9.08
N LYS A 44 -11.16 -7.65 -7.94
CA LYS A 44 -12.56 -7.71 -7.48
C LYS A 44 -13.20 -6.33 -7.22
N ASP A 45 -12.39 -5.31 -6.98
CA ASP A 45 -12.80 -3.94 -6.64
C ASP A 45 -12.66 -2.99 -7.84
N CYS A 46 -12.20 -3.51 -8.99
CA CYS A 46 -11.99 -2.78 -10.23
C CYS A 46 -13.00 -3.19 -11.31
N GLN A 47 -13.20 -2.32 -12.30
CA GLN A 47 -13.97 -2.62 -13.50
C GLN A 47 -13.03 -3.08 -14.61
N THR A 48 -13.20 -4.32 -15.09
CA THR A 48 -12.48 -4.81 -16.25
C THR A 48 -12.91 -4.06 -17.50
N LEU A 49 -11.98 -3.40 -18.17
CA LEU A 49 -12.17 -2.70 -19.45
C LEU A 49 -11.91 -3.62 -20.62
N GLU A 50 -10.80 -4.37 -20.56
CA GLU A 50 -10.36 -5.33 -21.56
C GLU A 50 -9.76 -6.55 -20.86
N SER A 51 -9.94 -7.73 -21.42
CA SER A 51 -9.33 -8.97 -20.94
C SER A 51 -9.21 -9.98 -22.07
N ASP A 52 -8.06 -10.64 -22.16
CA ASP A 52 -7.80 -11.75 -23.07
C ASP A 52 -6.97 -12.85 -22.37
N ASN A 53 -6.38 -13.76 -23.13
CA ASN A 53 -5.58 -14.86 -22.59
C ASN A 53 -4.18 -14.42 -22.07
N LEU A 54 -3.79 -13.18 -22.35
CA LEU A 54 -2.46 -12.64 -22.05
C LEU A 54 -2.49 -11.62 -20.90
N GLY A 55 -3.69 -11.12 -20.53
CA GLY A 55 -3.81 -10.17 -19.45
C GLY A 55 -5.14 -9.42 -19.40
N SER A 56 -5.17 -8.39 -18.57
CA SER A 56 -6.34 -7.52 -18.41
C SER A 56 -5.95 -6.05 -18.27
N ILE A 57 -6.92 -5.17 -18.56
CA ILE A 57 -6.88 -3.73 -18.28
C ILE A 57 -8.08 -3.42 -17.41
N GLU A 58 -7.82 -2.84 -16.25
CA GLU A 58 -8.83 -2.61 -15.24
C GLU A 58 -8.82 -1.16 -14.76
N GLU A 59 -10.01 -0.55 -14.68
CA GLU A 59 -10.21 0.76 -14.04
C GLU A 59 -10.62 0.54 -12.59
N CYS A 60 -9.77 1.01 -11.67
CA CYS A 60 -9.98 0.87 -10.24
C CYS A 60 -10.50 2.17 -9.61
N GLU A 61 -10.69 2.15 -8.30
CA GLU A 61 -11.21 3.30 -7.55
C GLU A 61 -10.36 4.56 -7.81
N SER A 62 -11.04 5.64 -8.22
CA SER A 62 -10.41 6.94 -8.44
C SER A 62 -10.19 7.68 -7.14
N PHE A 63 -9.09 8.44 -7.03
CA PHE A 63 -8.82 9.30 -5.90
C PHE A 63 -8.52 10.73 -6.36
N ALA A 64 -9.20 11.72 -5.77
CA ALA A 64 -8.98 13.14 -6.04
C ALA A 64 -9.00 13.49 -7.54
N GLY A 65 -9.94 12.90 -8.30
CA GLY A 65 -10.09 13.13 -9.74
C GLY A 65 -9.07 12.39 -10.62
N MET A 66 -8.18 11.59 -10.03
CA MET A 66 -7.28 10.71 -10.78
C MET A 66 -7.90 9.34 -10.96
N LYS A 67 -7.96 8.86 -12.19
CA LYS A 67 -8.31 7.48 -12.50
C LYS A 67 -7.08 6.61 -12.38
N VAL A 68 -7.27 5.43 -11.83
CA VAL A 68 -6.24 4.40 -11.70
C VAL A 68 -6.55 3.28 -12.68
N ILE A 69 -5.63 3.01 -13.59
CA ILE A 69 -5.71 1.88 -14.51
C ILE A 69 -4.60 0.90 -14.14
N VAL A 70 -5.00 -0.32 -13.83
CA VAL A 70 -4.08 -1.45 -13.66
C VAL A 70 -4.00 -2.19 -14.99
N ILE A 71 -2.77 -2.46 -15.41
CA ILE A 71 -2.49 -3.34 -16.55
C ILE A 71 -1.87 -4.60 -15.96
N GLU A 72 -2.47 -5.73 -16.27
CA GLU A 72 -1.96 -7.05 -15.94
C GLU A 72 -1.56 -7.76 -17.22
N GLY A 73 -0.30 -8.10 -17.36
CA GLY A 73 0.24 -8.89 -18.44
C GLY A 73 0.73 -10.25 -17.94
N ASP A 74 1.26 -11.07 -18.84
CA ASP A 74 1.71 -12.44 -18.54
C ASP A 74 2.77 -12.51 -17.42
N THR A 75 3.67 -11.54 -17.37
CA THR A 75 4.80 -11.54 -16.41
C THR A 75 4.86 -10.29 -15.55
N LYS A 76 4.05 -9.28 -15.80
CA LYS A 76 4.20 -7.96 -15.19
C LYS A 76 2.87 -7.25 -15.00
N GLN A 77 2.79 -6.53 -13.90
CA GLN A 77 1.72 -5.60 -13.63
C GLN A 77 2.24 -4.17 -13.70
N GLY A 78 1.40 -3.26 -14.13
CA GLY A 78 1.71 -1.83 -14.25
C GLY A 78 0.56 -0.94 -13.85
N ILE A 79 0.87 0.33 -13.59
CA ILE A 79 -0.14 1.34 -13.24
C ILE A 79 -0.03 2.52 -14.20
N ILE A 80 -1.19 2.97 -14.67
CA ILE A 80 -1.36 4.24 -15.36
C ILE A 80 -2.28 5.12 -14.50
N LEU A 81 -1.82 6.30 -14.18
CA LEU A 81 -2.66 7.34 -13.60
C LEU A 81 -3.15 8.25 -14.72
N THR A 82 -4.43 8.63 -14.68
CA THR A 82 -5.00 9.58 -15.64
C THR A 82 -5.64 10.76 -14.89
N ARG A 83 -5.23 11.97 -15.23
CA ARG A 83 -5.78 13.22 -14.70
C ARG A 83 -5.97 14.21 -15.85
N ASP A 84 -7.13 14.85 -15.94
CA ASP A 84 -7.45 15.83 -16.99
C ASP A 84 -7.18 15.31 -18.41
N ASN A 85 -7.53 14.05 -18.69
CA ASN A 85 -7.27 13.33 -19.95
C ASN A 85 -5.78 13.12 -20.28
N LYS A 86 -4.87 13.45 -19.39
CA LYS A 86 -3.45 13.16 -19.53
C LYS A 86 -3.10 11.86 -18.82
N ARG A 87 -2.44 10.95 -19.55
CA ARG A 87 -1.96 9.66 -19.02
C ARG A 87 -0.53 9.79 -18.51
N TYR A 88 -0.26 9.12 -17.40
CA TYR A 88 1.05 9.02 -16.77
C TYR A 88 1.33 7.55 -16.50
N GLU A 89 2.16 6.95 -17.30
CA GLU A 89 2.60 5.56 -17.13
C GLU A 89 3.72 5.52 -16.10
N LEU A 90 3.55 4.66 -15.09
CA LEU A 90 4.59 4.40 -14.10
C LEU A 90 5.38 3.20 -14.60
N ASP A 91 6.48 3.45 -15.29
CA ASP A 91 7.32 2.46 -15.98
C ASP A 91 8.16 1.67 -14.95
N PHE A 92 7.57 0.63 -14.38
CA PHE A 92 8.25 -0.20 -13.39
C PHE A 92 9.38 -1.06 -13.98
N ASP A 93 9.24 -1.45 -15.25
CA ASP A 93 10.25 -2.24 -15.95
C ASP A 93 11.58 -1.52 -16.04
N SER A 94 11.52 -0.24 -16.41
CA SER A 94 12.72 0.58 -16.55
C SER A 94 13.24 1.13 -15.23
N LEU A 95 12.41 1.16 -14.18
CA LEU A 95 12.73 1.84 -12.93
C LEU A 95 13.00 0.87 -11.77
N VAL A 96 12.42 -0.32 -11.80
CA VAL A 96 12.50 -1.25 -10.68
C VAL A 96 13.26 -2.50 -11.07
N SER A 97 12.73 -3.30 -11.97
CA SER A 97 13.30 -4.57 -12.40
C SER A 97 12.66 -5.03 -13.72
N GLN A 98 13.42 -5.82 -14.48
CA GLN A 98 12.91 -6.53 -15.64
C GLN A 98 12.34 -7.92 -15.27
N GLY A 99 12.43 -8.33 -14.02
CA GLY A 99 11.87 -9.57 -13.51
C GLY A 99 10.35 -9.55 -13.38
N PHE A 100 9.79 -10.59 -12.77
CA PHE A 100 8.36 -10.65 -12.49
C PHE A 100 7.99 -9.61 -11.45
N ILE A 101 6.97 -8.80 -11.74
CA ILE A 101 6.47 -7.76 -10.85
C ILE A 101 5.04 -8.07 -10.46
N SER A 102 4.77 -8.13 -9.15
CA SER A 102 3.44 -8.25 -8.56
C SER A 102 3.16 -7.04 -7.69
N LEU A 103 2.02 -6.38 -7.90
CA LEU A 103 1.61 -5.21 -7.13
C LEU A 103 0.90 -5.64 -5.85
N ASN A 104 1.12 -4.91 -4.76
CA ASN A 104 0.24 -4.99 -3.60
C ASN A 104 -1.15 -4.44 -3.97
N LEU A 105 -2.17 -4.89 -3.28
CA LEU A 105 -3.57 -4.62 -3.62
C LEU A 105 -4.07 -3.23 -3.20
N GLU A 106 -3.21 -2.38 -2.65
CA GLU A 106 -3.56 -1.04 -2.19
C GLU A 106 -2.56 0.02 -2.64
N LEU A 107 -3.11 1.19 -3.00
CA LEU A 107 -2.35 2.43 -3.20
C LEU A 107 -2.51 3.32 -1.97
N GLU A 108 -1.40 3.85 -1.44
CA GLU A 108 -1.40 4.84 -0.38
C GLU A 108 -1.22 6.24 -0.99
N TRP A 109 -2.22 7.10 -0.82
CA TRP A 109 -2.20 8.48 -1.27
C TRP A 109 -1.78 9.39 -0.12
N ARG A 110 -0.77 10.25 -0.36
CA ARG A 110 -0.26 11.20 0.62
C ARG A 110 -0.68 12.62 0.26
N TYR A 111 -1.27 13.32 1.22
CA TYR A 111 -1.72 14.70 1.07
C TYR A 111 -1.46 15.47 2.36
N LYS A 112 -1.40 16.79 2.26
CA LYS A 112 -1.32 17.63 3.45
C LYS A 112 -2.66 17.62 4.19
N ARG A 113 -2.59 17.68 5.50
CA ARG A 113 -3.79 17.78 6.35
C ARG A 113 -4.69 18.91 5.84
N GLN A 114 -5.99 18.65 5.71
CA GLN A 114 -7.01 19.53 5.14
C GLN A 114 -6.96 19.73 3.61
N GLU A 115 -6.04 19.09 2.89
CA GLU A 115 -5.94 19.14 1.43
C GLU A 115 -6.22 17.74 0.82
N PHE A 116 -7.28 17.07 1.31
CA PHE A 116 -7.64 15.70 0.90
C PHE A 116 -7.78 15.53 -0.63
N ASP A 117 -8.35 16.54 -1.31
CA ASP A 117 -8.54 16.51 -2.76
C ASP A 117 -7.27 16.87 -3.56
N ASN A 118 -6.14 17.05 -2.89
CA ASN A 118 -4.88 17.45 -3.53
C ASN A 118 -3.71 16.58 -3.05
N PRO A 119 -3.68 15.29 -3.43
CA PRO A 119 -2.57 14.41 -3.09
C PRO A 119 -1.27 14.90 -3.74
N THR A 120 -0.19 14.86 -2.98
CA THR A 120 1.15 15.30 -3.41
C THR A 120 2.07 14.14 -3.75
N ALA A 121 1.71 12.94 -3.31
CA ALA A 121 2.44 11.72 -3.64
C ALA A 121 1.53 10.49 -3.53
N MET A 122 1.97 9.42 -4.17
CA MET A 122 1.41 8.07 -4.06
C MET A 122 2.54 7.10 -3.72
N ILE A 123 2.24 6.16 -2.83
CA ILE A 123 3.11 5.04 -2.49
C ILE A 123 2.46 3.76 -3.01
N LEU A 124 3.21 3.00 -3.77
CA LEU A 124 2.85 1.67 -4.24
C LEU A 124 3.86 0.68 -3.69
N ARG A 125 3.37 -0.38 -3.07
CA ARG A 125 4.19 -1.52 -2.67
C ARG A 125 4.09 -2.60 -3.73
N LEU A 126 5.20 -3.25 -4.01
CA LEU A 126 5.27 -4.34 -4.98
C LEU A 126 6.34 -5.35 -4.58
N GLU A 127 6.22 -6.52 -5.15
CA GLU A 127 7.17 -7.62 -5.00
C GLU A 127 7.79 -7.92 -6.35
N VAL A 128 9.08 -8.20 -6.34
CA VAL A 128 9.84 -8.52 -7.55
C VAL A 128 10.54 -9.87 -7.36
N ASN A 129 10.37 -10.75 -8.31
CA ASN A 129 11.25 -11.89 -8.49
C ASN A 129 12.28 -11.55 -9.57
N GLU A 130 13.53 -11.38 -9.17
CA GLU A 130 14.65 -11.04 -10.06
C GLU A 130 15.43 -12.29 -10.53
N ASP A 131 15.09 -13.46 -10.01
CA ASP A 131 15.78 -14.70 -10.26
C ASP A 131 14.84 -15.73 -10.90
N GLU A 132 14.94 -15.91 -12.21
CA GLU A 132 14.08 -16.83 -12.96
C GLU A 132 14.27 -18.31 -12.53
N ASP A 133 15.42 -18.63 -11.93
CA ASP A 133 15.76 -19.99 -11.47
C ASP A 133 15.27 -20.24 -10.03
N ASP A 134 14.93 -19.17 -9.27
CA ASP A 134 14.46 -19.25 -7.89
C ASP A 134 13.19 -18.40 -7.68
N VAL A 135 12.04 -19.01 -7.90
CA VAL A 135 10.72 -18.35 -7.78
C VAL A 135 10.35 -17.94 -6.35
N GLU A 136 11.06 -18.44 -5.34
CA GLU A 136 10.84 -18.09 -3.93
C GLU A 136 11.62 -16.84 -3.52
N LYS A 137 12.58 -16.41 -4.34
CA LYS A 137 13.40 -15.24 -4.06
C LYS A 137 12.70 -13.94 -4.41
N ILE A 138 11.86 -13.51 -3.51
CA ILE A 138 11.05 -12.29 -3.65
C ILE A 138 11.71 -11.12 -2.93
N THR A 139 11.84 -9.99 -3.63
CA THR A 139 12.34 -8.73 -3.07
C THR A 139 11.20 -7.72 -3.01
N PRO A 140 10.79 -7.27 -1.82
CA PRO A 140 9.76 -6.24 -1.68
C PRO A 140 10.33 -4.85 -1.91
N TYR A 141 9.56 -4.01 -2.62
CA TYR A 141 9.87 -2.60 -2.84
C TYR A 141 8.69 -1.71 -2.54
N SER A 142 8.96 -0.51 -2.07
CA SER A 142 8.02 0.62 -2.06
C SER A 142 8.47 1.66 -3.07
N LEU A 143 7.56 2.04 -3.96
CA LEU A 143 7.76 3.11 -4.93
C LEU A 143 7.04 4.35 -4.47
N VAL A 144 7.73 5.47 -4.53
CA VAL A 144 7.15 6.79 -4.27
C VAL A 144 7.03 7.53 -5.59
N SER A 145 5.81 7.89 -5.94
CA SER A 145 5.52 8.73 -7.09
C SER A 145 5.12 10.12 -6.61
N LYS A 146 5.68 11.16 -7.20
CA LYS A 146 5.20 12.53 -6.99
C LYS A 146 3.94 12.79 -7.81
N ILE A 147 3.10 13.65 -7.27
CA ILE A 147 1.91 14.15 -7.94
C ILE A 147 1.96 15.67 -7.89
N THR A 148 2.13 16.29 -9.05
CA THR A 148 2.15 17.75 -9.21
C THR A 148 1.24 18.15 -10.37
N GLU A 149 0.93 19.43 -10.51
CA GLU A 149 0.16 19.93 -11.66
C GLU A 149 0.86 19.64 -13.01
N LYS A 150 2.19 19.60 -13.01
CA LYS A 150 2.99 19.47 -14.25
C LYS A 150 3.23 18.04 -14.65
N GLU A 151 3.48 17.18 -13.68
CA GLU A 151 3.91 15.80 -13.92
C GLU A 151 3.58 14.86 -12.77
N ILE A 152 3.39 13.60 -13.11
CA ILE A 152 3.30 12.47 -12.20
C ILE A 152 4.35 11.46 -12.65
N CYS A 153 5.24 11.06 -11.76
CA CYS A 153 6.31 10.11 -12.07
C CYS A 153 6.87 9.49 -10.77
N VAL A 154 7.55 8.36 -10.89
CA VAL A 154 8.29 7.76 -9.79
C VAL A 154 9.51 8.62 -9.44
N VAL A 155 9.71 8.91 -8.16
CA VAL A 155 10.83 9.71 -7.64
C VAL A 155 11.70 8.95 -6.65
N GLY A 156 11.24 7.79 -6.18
CA GLY A 156 11.98 6.97 -5.24
C GLY A 156 11.61 5.51 -5.30
N LYS A 157 12.62 4.65 -5.09
CA LYS A 157 12.49 3.21 -4.90
C LYS A 157 13.23 2.86 -3.61
N VAL A 158 12.53 2.20 -2.70
CA VAL A 158 13.07 1.72 -1.42
C VAL A 158 12.83 0.22 -1.35
N GLN A 159 13.88 -0.57 -1.16
CA GLN A 159 13.72 -1.96 -0.80
C GLN A 159 13.23 -2.00 0.64
N THR A 160 12.06 -2.60 0.87
CA THR A 160 11.40 -2.54 2.18
C THR A 160 11.63 -3.82 2.96
N GLU A 161 12.14 -3.67 4.18
CA GLU A 161 12.06 -4.64 5.26
C GLU A 161 10.94 -4.20 6.23
N GLU A 162 10.54 -5.03 7.19
CA GLU A 162 9.29 -4.87 7.97
C GLU A 162 9.10 -3.54 8.75
N GLU A 163 10.10 -2.65 8.82
CA GLU A 163 10.01 -1.39 9.62
C GLU A 163 10.16 -0.08 8.83
N GLU A 164 10.17 -0.10 7.49
CA GLU A 164 10.55 1.07 6.68
C GLU A 164 9.41 1.98 6.21
N ASP A 165 8.17 1.75 6.64
CA ASP A 165 7.01 2.60 6.28
C ASP A 165 7.24 4.10 6.58
N GLU A 166 7.97 4.42 7.67
CA GLU A 166 8.26 5.80 8.02
C GLU A 166 9.25 6.46 7.05
N VAL A 167 10.25 5.73 6.58
CA VAL A 167 11.24 6.22 5.59
C VAL A 167 10.55 6.53 4.28
N VAL A 168 9.69 5.62 3.80
CA VAL A 168 8.92 5.75 2.57
C VAL A 168 7.97 6.95 2.65
N ARG A 169 7.24 7.11 3.77
CA ARG A 169 6.34 8.25 3.97
C ARG A 169 7.07 9.58 4.07
N LYS A 170 8.23 9.64 4.73
CA LYS A 170 9.09 10.84 4.73
C LYS A 170 9.62 11.19 3.35
N MET A 171 9.90 10.20 2.51
CA MET A 171 10.24 10.43 1.11
C MET A 171 9.05 11.00 0.35
N ALA A 172 7.85 10.44 0.53
CA ALA A 172 6.62 10.90 -0.11
C ALA A 172 6.28 12.36 0.25
N GLU A 173 6.56 12.80 1.47
CA GLU A 173 6.39 14.21 1.89
C GLU A 173 7.30 15.18 1.11
N LYS A 174 8.46 14.71 0.65
CA LYS A 174 9.43 15.47 -0.15
C LYS A 174 9.25 15.29 -1.66
N ALA A 175 8.45 14.32 -2.06
CA ALA A 175 8.30 13.90 -3.45
C ALA A 175 8.03 15.05 -4.44
N PRO A 176 7.17 16.05 -4.13
CA PRO A 176 6.93 17.16 -5.07
C PRO A 176 8.17 17.91 -5.53
N SER A 177 9.23 17.94 -4.72
CA SER A 177 10.49 18.62 -5.03
C SER A 177 11.57 17.72 -5.60
N MET A 178 11.34 16.41 -5.64
CA MET A 178 12.31 15.43 -6.14
C MET A 178 12.25 15.33 -7.67
N PRO A 179 13.38 15.05 -8.33
CA PRO A 179 13.38 14.73 -9.75
C PRO A 179 12.72 13.37 -9.99
N CYS A 180 12.14 13.18 -11.18
CA CYS A 180 11.75 11.84 -11.62
C CYS A 180 12.97 10.92 -11.72
N LEU A 181 12.80 9.66 -11.36
CA LEU A 181 13.84 8.67 -11.62
C LEU A 181 14.03 8.50 -13.14
N SER A 182 15.28 8.32 -13.53
CA SER A 182 15.63 7.89 -14.88
C SER A 182 15.75 6.37 -14.91
N SER A 183 15.52 5.80 -16.10
CA SER A 183 15.64 4.36 -16.33
C SER A 183 16.98 3.80 -15.80
N ILE A 184 16.91 2.60 -15.24
CA ILE A 184 18.09 1.77 -14.97
C ILE A 184 18.66 1.34 -16.33
N ASN A 185 19.86 1.82 -16.65
CA ASN A 185 20.60 1.37 -17.85
C ASN A 185 21.34 0.07 -17.54
#